data_2595ae86420753c6b5fe332ab36f924a
#
_entry.id   2595ae86420753c6b5fe332ab36f924a
#
_cell.length_a   1.000
_cell.length_b   1.000
_cell.length_c   1.000
_cell.angle_alpha   90.00
_cell.angle_beta   90.00
_cell.angle_gamma   90.00
#
_symmetry.space_group_name_H-M   'P 1'
#
loop_
_entity.id
_entity.type
_entity.pdbx_description
1 polymer ?
#
loop_
_entity_poly.entity_id
_entity_poly.type
_entity_poly.pdbx_seq_one_letter_code
_entity_poly.pdbx_strand_id
1 'polypeptide(L)'
;MKQSLFTVEHTRQLNADTYEMILSGDTSAITAPGQFVNLDLPGHFLRRPISICNWTDEALMLLVKVVGVGTHDLVRCVPGEELDVLSGLGNGFDFTPAGEHPILVGGGIGIAPIYGLARRMKAAGITPLVALGFRSARDTFYLEEFKALGCELLVATEYRITGDILIRF
;
A
#
# COMPACT_ATOMS: atom_id res chain seq x y z
N MET A 1 -6.08 -18.78 0.62
CA MET A 1 -4.62 -18.75 0.73
C MET A 1 -4.03 -19.54 -0.42
N LYS A 2 -3.07 -18.96 -1.14
CA LYS A 2 -2.41 -19.55 -2.31
C LYS A 2 -0.94 -19.18 -2.33
N GLN A 3 -0.08 -20.12 -2.66
CA GLN A 3 1.35 -19.92 -2.88
C GLN A 3 1.62 -19.95 -4.37
N SER A 4 2.31 -18.95 -4.90
CA SER A 4 2.67 -18.86 -6.31
C SER A 4 3.90 -17.97 -6.50
N LEU A 5 4.58 -18.15 -7.65
CA LEU A 5 5.67 -17.26 -8.05
C LEU A 5 5.09 -15.98 -8.64
N PHE A 6 5.69 -14.87 -8.28
CA PHE A 6 5.44 -13.55 -8.84
C PHE A 6 6.74 -12.98 -9.37
N THR A 7 6.67 -12.37 -10.54
CA THR A 7 7.82 -11.70 -11.16
C THR A 7 7.83 -10.23 -10.79
N VAL A 8 8.99 -9.71 -10.39
CA VAL A 8 9.18 -8.27 -10.18
C VAL A 8 9.14 -7.56 -11.52
N GLU A 9 8.19 -6.66 -11.70
CA GLU A 9 8.05 -5.85 -12.91
C GLU A 9 8.76 -4.50 -12.74
N HIS A 10 8.54 -3.88 -11.59
CA HIS A 10 9.02 -2.53 -11.34
C HIS A 10 9.17 -2.26 -9.85
N THR A 11 10.23 -1.52 -9.49
CA THR A 11 10.41 -0.96 -8.15
C THR A 11 10.73 0.53 -8.28
N ARG A 12 9.94 1.38 -7.62
CA ARG A 12 10.05 2.84 -7.64
C ARG A 12 10.18 3.37 -6.22
N GLN A 13 11.19 4.19 -5.98
CA GLN A 13 11.34 4.90 -4.70
C GLN A 13 10.34 6.05 -4.59
N LEU A 14 9.61 6.11 -3.47
CA LEU A 14 8.61 7.15 -3.19
C LEU A 14 9.17 8.27 -2.29
N ASN A 15 9.96 7.87 -1.29
CA ASN A 15 10.68 8.77 -0.39
C ASN A 15 11.96 8.09 0.12
N ALA A 16 12.59 8.60 1.19
CA ALA A 16 13.89 8.10 1.65
C ALA A 16 13.92 6.60 2.02
N ASP A 17 12.79 6.03 2.49
CA ASP A 17 12.72 4.66 3.01
C ASP A 17 11.51 3.86 2.52
N THR A 18 10.69 4.42 1.64
CA THR A 18 9.46 3.79 1.14
C THR A 18 9.50 3.61 -0.37
N TYR A 19 9.13 2.43 -0.83
CA TYR A 19 9.17 2.00 -2.22
C TYR A 19 7.83 1.41 -2.65
N GLU A 20 7.47 1.63 -3.90
CA GLU A 20 6.40 0.92 -4.60
C GLU A 20 7.00 -0.21 -5.40
N MET A 21 6.44 -1.40 -5.27
CA MET A 21 6.80 -2.57 -6.06
C MET A 21 5.57 -3.08 -6.81
N ILE A 22 5.74 -3.37 -8.09
CA ILE A 22 4.75 -4.03 -8.93
C ILE A 22 5.26 -5.41 -9.27
N LEU A 23 4.46 -6.42 -8.96
CA LEU A 23 4.74 -7.82 -9.21
C LEU A 23 3.65 -8.38 -10.14
N SER A 24 4.03 -9.10 -11.19
CA SER A 24 3.09 -9.85 -12.02
C SER A 24 2.95 -11.29 -11.53
N GLY A 25 1.75 -11.82 -11.53
CA GLY A 25 1.47 -13.18 -11.07
C GLY A 25 0.00 -13.42 -10.74
N ASP A 26 -0.28 -14.57 -10.16
CA ASP A 26 -1.63 -15.00 -9.86
C ASP A 26 -2.18 -14.35 -8.59
N THR A 27 -3.06 -13.39 -8.76
CA THR A 27 -3.71 -12.65 -7.67
C THR A 27 -5.06 -13.23 -7.25
N SER A 28 -5.49 -14.35 -7.82
CA SER A 28 -6.85 -14.92 -7.65
C SER A 28 -7.26 -15.20 -6.19
N ALA A 29 -6.29 -15.35 -5.28
CA ALA A 29 -6.56 -15.54 -3.86
C ALA A 29 -6.76 -14.21 -3.10
N ILE A 30 -6.51 -13.06 -3.73
CA ILE A 30 -6.69 -11.74 -3.12
C ILE A 30 -8.12 -11.28 -3.39
N THR A 31 -8.93 -11.16 -2.35
CA THR A 31 -10.37 -10.95 -2.45
C THR A 31 -10.85 -9.63 -1.89
N ALA A 32 -10.10 -9.03 -0.97
CA ALA A 32 -10.52 -7.81 -0.26
C ALA A 32 -9.35 -6.87 0.04
N PRO A 33 -9.58 -5.53 0.04
CA PRO A 33 -8.59 -4.58 0.50
C PRO A 33 -8.27 -4.81 1.99
N GLY A 34 -7.03 -4.55 2.40
CA GLY A 34 -6.58 -4.82 3.77
C GLY A 34 -6.00 -6.22 3.98
N GLN A 35 -6.08 -7.10 2.99
CA GLN A 35 -5.29 -8.34 2.98
C GLN A 35 -3.80 -8.05 2.78
N PHE A 36 -2.97 -9.02 3.10
CA PHE A 36 -1.52 -8.93 2.98
C PHE A 36 -0.95 -10.16 2.28
N VAL A 37 0.30 -10.09 1.91
CA VAL A 37 1.09 -11.20 1.37
C VAL A 37 2.29 -11.48 2.25
N ASN A 38 2.78 -12.72 2.21
CA ASN A 38 4.07 -13.11 2.79
C ASN A 38 5.03 -13.49 1.67
N LEU A 39 6.09 -12.67 1.50
CA LEU A 39 7.12 -12.89 0.49
C LEU A 39 8.29 -13.67 1.07
N ASP A 40 8.71 -14.69 0.35
CA ASP A 40 9.95 -15.40 0.60
C ASP A 40 11.10 -14.72 -0.12
N LEU A 41 12.21 -14.56 0.56
CA LEU A 41 13.41 -13.91 0.03
C LEU A 41 14.60 -14.86 0.19
N PRO A 42 15.36 -15.13 -0.87
CA PRO A 42 16.57 -15.95 -0.78
C PRO A 42 17.52 -15.46 0.31
N GLY A 43 18.00 -16.39 1.13
CA GLY A 43 18.91 -16.08 2.23
C GLY A 43 18.25 -15.57 3.51
N HIS A 44 16.92 -15.49 3.57
CA HIS A 44 16.17 -15.11 4.75
C HIS A 44 15.34 -16.27 5.29
N PHE A 45 15.43 -16.54 6.59
CA PHE A 45 14.68 -17.63 7.21
C PHE A 45 13.17 -17.37 7.30
N LEU A 46 12.76 -16.11 7.51
CA LEU A 46 11.36 -15.74 7.66
C LEU A 46 10.86 -15.02 6.41
N ARG A 47 9.62 -15.30 6.03
CA ARG A 47 8.89 -14.50 5.02
C ARG A 47 8.63 -13.08 5.51
N ARG A 48 8.42 -12.15 4.58
CA ARG A 48 8.13 -10.73 4.86
C ARG A 48 6.65 -10.46 4.64
N PRO A 49 5.87 -10.18 5.72
CA PRO A 49 4.48 -9.78 5.60
C PRO A 49 4.40 -8.34 5.09
N ILE A 50 3.76 -8.15 3.96
CA ILE A 50 3.55 -6.82 3.34
C ILE A 50 2.07 -6.65 3.02
N SER A 51 1.48 -5.54 3.48
CA SER A 51 0.11 -5.19 3.16
C SER A 51 -0.06 -4.89 1.66
N ILE A 52 -1.14 -5.38 1.10
CA ILE A 52 -1.48 -5.12 -0.30
C ILE A 52 -1.95 -3.67 -0.43
N CYS A 53 -1.33 -2.91 -1.34
CA CYS A 53 -1.76 -1.57 -1.70
C CYS A 53 -2.90 -1.63 -2.72
N ASN A 54 -2.71 -2.41 -3.77
CA ASN A 54 -3.69 -2.61 -4.83
C ASN A 54 -3.39 -3.90 -5.60
N TRP A 55 -4.36 -4.40 -6.39
CA TRP A 55 -4.16 -5.52 -7.31
C TRP A 55 -5.14 -5.46 -8.49
N THR A 56 -4.76 -6.11 -9.56
CA THR A 56 -5.57 -6.46 -10.72
C THR A 56 -5.57 -7.98 -10.87
N ASP A 57 -6.14 -8.54 -11.92
CA ASP A 57 -6.13 -9.99 -12.16
C ASP A 57 -4.72 -10.56 -12.39
N GLU A 58 -3.76 -9.71 -12.83
CA GLU A 58 -2.42 -10.14 -13.22
C GLU A 58 -1.30 -9.41 -12.45
N ALA A 59 -1.62 -8.39 -11.67
CA ALA A 59 -0.61 -7.55 -11.02
C ALA A 59 -0.94 -7.27 -9.55
N LEU A 60 0.08 -7.34 -8.73
CA LEU A 60 0.08 -7.02 -7.30
C LEU A 60 0.94 -5.78 -7.06
N MET A 61 0.38 -4.77 -6.42
CA MET A 61 1.07 -3.55 -6.03
C MET A 61 1.28 -3.53 -4.52
N LEU A 62 2.52 -3.38 -4.11
CA LEU A 62 2.95 -3.32 -2.73
C LEU A 62 3.62 -1.98 -2.42
N LEU A 63 3.40 -1.44 -1.24
CA LEU A 63 4.23 -0.38 -0.68
C LEU A 63 5.09 -0.98 0.42
N VAL A 64 6.39 -0.84 0.28
CA VAL A 64 7.38 -1.44 1.17
C VAL A 64 8.18 -0.35 1.85
N LYS A 65 8.11 -0.30 3.19
CA LYS A 65 8.98 0.54 3.99
C LYS A 65 10.20 -0.25 4.42
N VAL A 66 11.39 0.30 4.18
CA VAL A 66 12.66 -0.29 4.63
C VAL A 66 12.81 -0.07 6.13
N VAL A 67 12.68 -1.16 6.89
CA VAL A 67 12.79 -1.15 8.36
C VAL A 67 13.85 -2.13 8.88
N GLY A 68 14.42 -2.95 8.01
CA GLY A 68 15.44 -3.93 8.36
C GLY A 68 15.98 -4.63 7.12
N VAL A 69 16.92 -5.56 7.33
CA VAL A 69 17.65 -6.24 6.25
C VAL A 69 16.71 -6.86 5.21
N GLY A 70 15.67 -7.58 5.64
CA GLY A 70 14.77 -8.26 4.69
C GLY A 70 13.98 -7.30 3.80
N THR A 71 13.46 -6.18 4.34
CA THR A 71 12.79 -5.17 3.50
C THR A 71 13.77 -4.37 2.66
N HIS A 72 15.00 -4.18 3.14
CA HIS A 72 16.08 -3.58 2.36
C HIS A 72 16.42 -4.45 1.13
N ASP A 73 16.53 -5.76 1.30
CA ASP A 73 16.86 -6.67 0.20
C ASP A 73 15.65 -6.82 -0.74
N LEU A 74 14.43 -6.85 -0.20
CA LEU A 74 13.20 -6.91 -1.01
C LEU A 74 13.11 -5.75 -2.02
N VAL A 75 13.36 -4.52 -1.60
CA VAL A 75 13.26 -3.36 -2.51
C VAL A 75 14.41 -3.26 -3.54
N ARG A 76 15.41 -4.12 -3.41
CA ARG A 76 16.55 -4.22 -4.33
C ARG A 76 16.36 -5.32 -5.38
N CYS A 77 15.32 -6.12 -5.28
CA CYS A 77 14.97 -7.06 -6.33
C CYS A 77 14.79 -6.33 -7.65
N VAL A 78 15.39 -6.87 -8.70
CA VAL A 78 15.39 -6.25 -10.03
C VAL A 78 14.28 -6.82 -10.91
N PRO A 79 13.82 -6.10 -11.93
CA PRO A 79 12.84 -6.61 -12.88
C PRO A 79 13.26 -7.97 -13.47
N GLY A 80 12.32 -8.92 -13.51
CA GLY A 80 12.52 -10.29 -13.95
C GLY A 80 12.88 -11.28 -12.84
N GLU A 81 13.20 -10.84 -11.63
CA GLU A 81 13.39 -11.75 -10.49
C GLU A 81 12.05 -12.32 -10.03
N GLU A 82 12.04 -13.60 -9.66
CA GLU A 82 10.88 -14.30 -9.15
C GLU A 82 10.90 -14.36 -7.62
N LEU A 83 9.76 -14.05 -7.02
CA LEU A 83 9.52 -14.14 -5.58
C LEU A 83 8.42 -15.16 -5.30
N ASP A 84 8.65 -16.05 -4.34
CA ASP A 84 7.61 -16.95 -3.82
C ASP A 84 6.69 -16.15 -2.88
N VAL A 85 5.43 -16.04 -3.25
CA VAL A 85 4.43 -15.22 -2.56
C VAL A 85 3.30 -16.09 -2.04
N LEU A 86 3.05 -16.01 -0.74
CA LEU A 86 1.85 -16.56 -0.12
C LEU A 86 0.81 -15.45 -0.03
N SER A 87 -0.28 -15.57 -0.78
CA SER A 87 -1.36 -14.59 -0.92
C SER A 87 -2.68 -15.03 -0.31
N GLY A 88 -3.67 -14.13 -0.26
CA GLY A 88 -4.99 -14.39 0.35
C GLY A 88 -4.91 -14.53 1.86
N LEU A 89 -4.06 -13.73 2.51
CA LEU A 89 -3.87 -13.69 3.95
C LEU A 89 -4.63 -12.51 4.56
N GLY A 90 -5.20 -12.72 5.75
CA GLY A 90 -6.03 -11.73 6.44
C GLY A 90 -7.47 -11.70 5.90
N ASN A 91 -8.36 -11.09 6.69
CA ASN A 91 -9.80 -11.04 6.39
C ASN A 91 -10.18 -9.87 5.46
N GLY A 92 -9.30 -8.87 5.34
CA GLY A 92 -9.60 -7.63 4.63
C GLY A 92 -10.49 -6.68 5.43
N PHE A 93 -10.81 -5.54 4.81
CA PHE A 93 -11.75 -4.56 5.36
C PHE A 93 -13.16 -4.83 4.83
N ASP A 94 -14.13 -4.88 5.74
CA ASP A 94 -15.54 -4.81 5.39
C ASP A 94 -16.00 -3.34 5.45
N PHE A 95 -16.37 -2.80 4.30
CA PHE A 95 -16.91 -1.44 4.19
C PHE A 95 -18.41 -1.41 3.85
N THR A 96 -19.08 -2.56 3.86
CA THR A 96 -20.54 -2.64 3.66
C THR A 96 -21.32 -1.77 4.66
N PRO A 97 -20.90 -1.68 5.95
CA PRO A 97 -21.57 -0.81 6.92
C PRO A 97 -21.15 0.67 6.82
N ALA A 98 -20.34 1.05 5.82
CA ALA A 98 -19.93 2.44 5.66
C ALA A 98 -21.15 3.34 5.45
N GLY A 99 -21.27 4.39 6.26
CA GLY A 99 -22.30 5.41 6.11
C GLY A 99 -22.09 6.29 4.88
N GLU A 100 -22.89 7.34 4.74
CA GLU A 100 -22.82 8.27 3.60
C GLU A 100 -21.50 9.05 3.53
N HIS A 101 -20.83 9.26 4.66
CA HIS A 101 -19.59 10.05 4.77
C HIS A 101 -18.49 9.28 5.49
N PRO A 102 -17.94 8.20 4.90
CA PRO A 102 -16.89 7.42 5.53
C PRO A 102 -15.56 8.20 5.58
N ILE A 103 -14.85 8.02 6.69
CA ILE A 103 -13.52 8.61 6.88
C ILE A 103 -12.51 7.47 6.95
N LEU A 104 -11.50 7.52 6.09
CA LEU A 104 -10.36 6.61 6.11
C LEU A 104 -9.16 7.32 6.73
N VAL A 105 -8.54 6.69 7.72
CA VAL A 105 -7.37 7.24 8.41
C VAL A 105 -6.18 6.32 8.22
N GLY A 106 -5.08 6.84 7.69
CA GLY A 106 -3.84 6.10 7.48
C GLY A 106 -2.61 6.89 7.88
N GLY A 107 -1.64 6.22 8.52
CA GLY A 107 -0.37 6.83 8.91
C GLY A 107 0.83 6.05 8.37
N GLY A 108 1.82 6.76 7.82
CA GLY A 108 3.03 6.15 7.29
C GLY A 108 2.72 5.01 6.32
N ILE A 109 3.38 3.85 6.48
CA ILE A 109 3.17 2.69 5.58
C ILE A 109 1.74 2.10 5.65
N GLY A 110 0.97 2.38 6.72
CA GLY A 110 -0.44 2.00 6.83
C GLY A 110 -1.35 2.64 5.78
N ILE A 111 -0.84 3.61 5.03
CA ILE A 111 -1.51 4.22 3.87
C ILE A 111 -1.71 3.21 2.73
N ALA A 112 -0.84 2.21 2.59
CA ALA A 112 -0.94 1.19 1.55
C ALA A 112 -2.32 0.49 1.53
N PRO A 113 -2.77 -0.18 2.58
CA PRO A 113 -4.09 -0.84 2.57
C PRO A 113 -5.25 0.16 2.50
N ILE A 114 -5.08 1.40 2.99
CA ILE A 114 -6.09 2.47 2.90
C ILE A 114 -6.30 2.91 1.45
N TYR A 115 -5.25 2.95 0.64
CA TYR A 115 -5.39 3.26 -0.79
C TYR A 115 -6.22 2.19 -1.52
N GLY A 116 -5.94 0.91 -1.29
CA GLY A 116 -6.74 -0.19 -1.85
C GLY A 116 -8.20 -0.12 -1.43
N LEU A 117 -8.46 0.21 -0.15
CA LEU A 117 -9.82 0.39 0.36
C LEU A 117 -10.52 1.57 -0.32
N ALA A 118 -9.89 2.75 -0.42
CA ALA A 118 -10.44 3.92 -1.09
C ALA A 118 -10.80 3.62 -2.55
N ARG A 119 -9.95 2.91 -3.28
CA ARG A 119 -10.22 2.46 -4.66
C ARG A 119 -11.48 1.60 -4.75
N ARG A 120 -11.64 0.62 -3.86
CA ARG A 120 -12.82 -0.27 -3.84
C ARG A 120 -14.09 0.49 -3.47
N MET A 121 -14.02 1.41 -2.51
CA MET A 121 -15.15 2.27 -2.14
C MET A 121 -15.55 3.16 -3.33
N LYS A 122 -14.60 3.79 -4.01
CA LYS A 122 -14.87 4.60 -5.22
C LYS A 122 -15.51 3.76 -6.33
N ALA A 123 -15.05 2.55 -6.56
CA ALA A 123 -15.67 1.62 -7.52
C ALA A 123 -17.13 1.23 -7.13
N ALA A 124 -17.44 1.26 -5.84
CA ALA A 124 -18.80 1.05 -5.32
C ALA A 124 -19.65 2.35 -5.25
N GLY A 125 -19.15 3.48 -5.76
CA GLY A 125 -19.85 4.77 -5.75
C GLY A 125 -19.74 5.55 -4.44
N ILE A 126 -18.92 5.09 -3.48
CA ILE A 126 -18.70 5.72 -2.19
C ILE A 126 -17.42 6.57 -2.25
N THR A 127 -17.52 7.86 -1.90
CA THR A 127 -16.35 8.76 -1.86
C THR A 127 -15.95 9.01 -0.41
N PRO A 128 -14.85 8.43 0.09
CA PRO A 128 -14.39 8.66 1.44
C PRO A 128 -13.64 10.00 1.56
N LEU A 129 -13.71 10.63 2.74
CA LEU A 129 -12.71 11.57 3.22
C LEU A 129 -11.48 10.78 3.65
N VAL A 130 -10.30 11.16 3.22
CA VAL A 130 -9.05 10.44 3.56
C VAL A 130 -8.14 11.34 4.40
N ALA A 131 -7.84 10.92 5.62
CA ALA A 131 -6.91 11.59 6.52
C ALA A 131 -5.58 10.82 6.56
N LEU A 132 -4.49 11.48 6.13
CA LEU A 132 -3.17 10.88 6.02
C LEU A 132 -2.20 11.55 7.00
N GLY A 133 -1.53 10.74 7.81
CA GLY A 133 -0.52 11.16 8.77
C GLY A 133 0.90 10.77 8.33
N PHE A 134 1.84 11.72 8.41
CA PHE A 134 3.25 11.48 8.13
C PHE A 134 4.12 12.10 9.21
N ARG A 135 5.36 11.64 9.31
CA ARG A 135 6.34 12.23 10.22
C ARG A 135 6.73 13.65 9.79
N SER A 136 6.97 13.84 8.50
CA SER A 136 7.29 15.15 7.92
C SER A 136 6.77 15.26 6.48
N ALA A 137 6.82 16.46 5.91
CA ALA A 137 6.44 16.67 4.51
C ALA A 137 7.32 15.90 3.52
N ARG A 138 8.58 15.59 3.88
CA ARG A 138 9.48 14.78 3.04
C ARG A 138 9.11 13.30 3.01
N ASP A 139 8.33 12.86 3.98
CA ASP A 139 7.89 11.47 4.12
C ASP A 139 6.56 11.21 3.40
N THR A 140 5.93 12.26 2.82
CA THR A 140 4.66 12.12 2.13
C THR A 140 4.79 11.33 0.85
N PHE A 141 3.78 10.50 0.58
CA PHE A 141 3.63 9.76 -0.68
C PHE A 141 2.15 9.47 -0.95
N TYR A 142 1.80 9.14 -2.17
CA TYR A 142 0.45 8.76 -2.61
C TYR A 142 -0.60 9.88 -2.50
N LEU A 143 -0.21 11.13 -2.29
CA LEU A 143 -1.15 12.25 -2.21
C LEU A 143 -1.87 12.49 -3.55
N GLU A 144 -1.11 12.47 -4.63
CA GLU A 144 -1.66 12.68 -5.98
C GLU A 144 -2.49 11.48 -6.44
N GLU A 145 -2.12 10.27 -6.04
CA GLU A 145 -2.87 9.05 -6.30
C GLU A 145 -4.26 9.08 -5.64
N PHE A 146 -4.38 9.55 -4.40
CA PHE A 146 -5.68 9.73 -3.74
C PHE A 146 -6.49 10.87 -4.36
N LYS A 147 -5.86 11.99 -4.73
CA LYS A 147 -6.53 13.07 -5.44
C LYS A 147 -7.06 12.61 -6.80
N ALA A 148 -6.30 11.81 -7.53
CA ALA A 148 -6.72 11.22 -8.80
C ALA A 148 -7.94 10.30 -8.66
N LEU A 149 -8.14 9.69 -7.49
CA LEU A 149 -9.37 8.96 -7.16
C LEU A 149 -10.56 9.90 -6.89
N GLY A 150 -10.35 11.21 -6.79
CA GLY A 150 -11.37 12.19 -6.41
C GLY A 150 -11.72 12.13 -4.93
N CYS A 151 -10.79 11.73 -4.06
CA CYS A 151 -10.96 11.79 -2.62
C CYS A 151 -10.59 13.19 -2.09
N GLU A 152 -11.34 13.68 -1.12
CA GLU A 152 -10.90 14.81 -0.31
C GLU A 152 -9.82 14.35 0.66
N LEU A 153 -8.72 15.13 0.78
CA LEU A 153 -7.58 14.77 1.60
C LEU A 153 -7.38 15.75 2.75
N LEU A 154 -7.19 15.19 3.94
CA LEU A 154 -6.59 15.86 5.09
C LEU A 154 -5.20 15.29 5.30
N VAL A 155 -4.18 16.14 5.30
CA VAL A 155 -2.79 15.70 5.49
C VAL A 155 -2.22 16.35 6.75
N ALA A 156 -1.72 15.52 7.66
CA ALA A 156 -1.07 15.95 8.90
C ALA A 156 0.39 15.49 8.93
N THR A 157 1.28 16.33 9.48
CA THR A 157 2.68 15.97 9.77
C THR A 157 3.06 16.37 11.17
N GLU A 158 3.95 15.61 11.84
CA GLU A 158 4.46 15.93 13.17
C GLU A 158 5.35 17.17 13.16
N TYR A 159 6.10 17.39 12.08
CA TYR A 159 7.03 18.51 11.93
C TYR A 159 6.57 19.42 10.80
N ARG A 160 6.29 20.69 11.13
CA ARG A 160 6.02 21.73 10.14
C ARG A 160 7.29 21.98 9.30
N ILE A 161 7.19 21.76 7.98
CA ILE A 161 8.07 22.45 7.03
C ILE A 161 7.20 23.55 6.39
N THR A 162 7.64 24.81 6.50
CA THR A 162 7.00 25.98 5.89
C THR A 162 6.83 25.78 4.39
N GLY A 163 5.59 25.69 3.93
CA GLY A 163 5.18 25.60 2.52
C GLY A 163 3.83 24.89 2.41
N ASP A 164 2.82 25.62 2.03
CA ASP A 164 1.47 25.27 1.51
C ASP A 164 0.88 23.85 1.69
N ILE A 165 1.01 23.25 2.85
CA ILE A 165 0.19 22.12 3.27
C ILE A 165 -0.69 22.61 4.40
N LEU A 166 -1.96 22.84 4.10
CA LEU A 166 -2.96 23.29 5.04
C LEU A 166 -3.24 22.16 6.04
N ILE A 167 -2.65 22.25 7.23
CA ILE A 167 -3.05 21.45 8.38
C ILE A 167 -4.05 22.27 9.15
N ARG A 168 -5.33 21.90 9.13
CA ARG A 168 -6.31 22.36 10.11
C ARG A 168 -6.58 21.19 11.06
N PHE A 169 -6.31 21.42 12.34
CA PHE A 169 -6.84 20.61 13.44
C PHE A 169 -8.25 21.12 13.76
#